data_3c7d88a3faf7dbdc32473254808e94e4
#
_entry.id   3c7d88a3faf7dbdc32473254808e94e4
#
_cell.length_a   1.000
_cell.length_b   1.000
_cell.length_c   1.000
_cell.angle_alpha   90.00
_cell.angle_beta   90.00
_cell.angle_gamma   90.00
#
_symmetry.space_group_name_H-M   'P 1'
#
loop_
_entity.id
_entity.type
_entity.pdbx_description
1 polymer ?
#
loop_
_entity_poly.entity_id
_entity_poly.type
_entity_poly.pdbx_seq_one_letter_code
_entity_poly.pdbx_strand_id
1 'polypeptide(L)'
;MTRTISLFAVAAIGVAMAAPAWAATDAECQDMWKKADTNGDGVLSDNESLRYVALMRVGNRTIATEGRITQAEFMDACKADIYAPRKAEEGAPLKGANSFTEGQAKDRAIGHGGVDAVADLKKDDDGIWRGTGTQAGKPVEIAVDYKGNVVTKAQQ
;
A
#
# COMPACT_ATOMS: atom_id res chain seq x y z
N MET A 1 57.33 35.69 32.50
CA MET A 1 55.92 35.43 32.96
C MET A 1 55.11 35.14 31.72
N THR A 2 54.99 33.88 31.33
CA THR A 2 54.31 33.39 30.13
C THR A 2 53.00 32.76 30.56
N ARG A 3 51.86 33.35 30.16
CA ARG A 3 50.51 32.80 30.42
C ARG A 3 50.11 31.91 29.22
N THR A 4 50.00 30.63 29.48
CA THR A 4 49.41 29.65 28.54
C THR A 4 47.87 29.70 28.63
N ILE A 5 47.23 30.01 27.52
CA ILE A 5 45.79 29.98 27.36
C ILE A 5 45.42 28.61 26.79
N SER A 6 44.75 27.77 27.59
CA SER A 6 44.18 26.49 27.14
C SER A 6 42.86 26.73 26.46
N LEU A 7 42.80 26.43 25.16
CA LEU A 7 41.52 26.35 24.40
C LEU A 7 40.85 25.01 24.71
N PHE A 8 39.66 25.05 25.31
CA PHE A 8 38.77 23.90 25.41
C PHE A 8 37.97 23.81 24.10
N ALA A 9 38.18 22.76 23.33
CA ALA A 9 37.36 22.42 22.19
C ALA A 9 36.09 21.72 22.69
N VAL A 10 34.93 22.36 22.53
CA VAL A 10 33.62 21.76 22.78
C VAL A 10 33.24 20.98 21.54
N ALA A 11 33.29 19.65 21.64
CA ALA A 11 32.74 18.76 20.59
C ALA A 11 31.23 18.75 20.69
N ALA A 12 30.55 19.36 19.71
CA ALA A 12 29.12 19.25 19.56
C ALA A 12 28.77 17.86 19.01
N ILE A 13 28.20 17.02 19.88
CA ILE A 13 27.64 15.73 19.47
C ILE A 13 26.31 16.03 18.77
N GLY A 14 26.31 15.98 17.44
CA GLY A 14 25.10 16.05 16.63
C GLY A 14 24.28 14.79 16.84
N VAL A 15 23.17 14.89 17.56
CA VAL A 15 22.13 13.85 17.59
C VAL A 15 21.44 13.86 16.25
N ALA A 16 21.74 12.88 15.40
CA ALA A 16 20.96 12.62 14.19
C ALA A 16 19.58 12.16 14.62
N MET A 17 18.58 13.05 14.59
CA MET A 17 17.19 12.68 14.74
C MET A 17 16.82 11.87 13.48
N ALA A 18 16.60 10.56 13.67
CA ALA A 18 15.94 9.75 12.65
C ALA A 18 14.57 10.37 12.41
N ALA A 19 14.34 10.88 11.20
CA ALA A 19 13.03 11.38 10.79
C ALA A 19 12.04 10.22 10.93
N PRO A 20 10.86 10.44 11.54
CA PRO A 20 9.83 9.41 11.59
C PRO A 20 9.42 9.01 10.16
N ALA A 21 9.13 7.73 9.97
CA ALA A 21 8.56 7.23 8.74
C ALA A 21 7.31 8.07 8.40
N TRP A 22 7.27 8.57 7.21
CA TRP A 22 6.48 9.70 6.70
C TRP A 22 4.98 9.38 6.69
N ALA A 23 4.25 9.87 7.66
CA ALA A 23 2.81 10.04 7.47
C ALA A 23 2.61 11.09 6.36
N ALA A 24 1.79 10.76 5.38
CA ALA A 24 1.50 11.68 4.27
C ALA A 24 0.91 12.99 4.82
N THR A 25 1.35 14.11 4.29
CA THR A 25 0.84 15.42 4.67
C THR A 25 -0.59 15.63 4.15
N ASP A 26 -1.32 16.56 4.75
CA ASP A 26 -2.66 16.94 4.28
C ASP A 26 -2.69 17.35 2.81
N ALA A 27 -1.66 18.06 2.34
CA ALA A 27 -1.54 18.47 0.95
C ALA A 27 -1.34 17.26 0.00
N GLU A 28 -0.48 16.32 0.37
CA GLU A 28 -0.26 15.09 -0.42
C GLU A 28 -1.53 14.24 -0.46
N CYS A 29 -2.25 14.12 0.67
CA CYS A 29 -3.51 13.40 0.72
C CYS A 29 -4.59 14.07 -0.14
N GLN A 30 -4.67 15.40 -0.14
CA GLN A 30 -5.59 16.12 -1.00
C GLN A 30 -5.26 16.01 -2.49
N ASP A 31 -3.98 16.00 -2.85
CA ASP A 31 -3.56 15.78 -4.23
C ASP A 31 -3.82 14.34 -4.69
N MET A 32 -3.67 13.38 -3.79
CA MET A 32 -4.05 11.98 -4.05
C MET A 32 -5.57 11.85 -4.22
N TRP A 33 -6.36 12.53 -3.38
CA TRP A 33 -7.81 12.56 -3.49
C TRP A 33 -8.27 13.08 -4.85
N LYS A 34 -7.77 14.24 -5.29
CA LYS A 34 -8.11 14.85 -6.59
C LYS A 34 -7.82 13.93 -7.79
N LYS A 35 -6.79 13.08 -7.68
CA LYS A 35 -6.46 12.09 -8.71
C LYS A 35 -7.37 10.86 -8.66
N ALA A 36 -7.87 10.53 -7.49
CA ALA A 36 -8.74 9.39 -7.26
C ALA A 36 -10.20 9.69 -7.64
N ASP A 37 -10.70 10.85 -7.21
CA ASP A 37 -12.03 11.38 -7.53
C ASP A 37 -12.00 12.04 -8.93
N THR A 38 -12.10 11.20 -9.95
CA THR A 38 -11.96 11.62 -11.35
C THR A 38 -13.20 12.30 -11.89
N ASN A 39 -14.37 11.96 -11.34
CA ASN A 39 -15.64 12.53 -11.72
C ASN A 39 -15.98 13.81 -10.92
N GLY A 40 -15.27 14.07 -9.81
CA GLY A 40 -15.41 15.25 -8.96
C GLY A 40 -16.69 15.29 -8.14
N ASP A 41 -17.33 14.15 -7.87
CA ASP A 41 -18.58 14.07 -7.12
C ASP A 41 -18.40 14.05 -5.59
N GLY A 42 -17.15 14.04 -5.11
CA GLY A 42 -16.80 14.07 -3.69
C GLY A 42 -16.90 12.72 -2.99
N VAL A 43 -17.04 11.61 -3.74
CA VAL A 43 -17.09 10.25 -3.21
C VAL A 43 -16.40 9.30 -4.19
N LEU A 44 -15.45 8.51 -3.73
CA LEU A 44 -14.93 7.42 -4.55
C LEU A 44 -15.96 6.30 -4.59
N SER A 45 -16.42 5.94 -5.75
CA SER A 45 -17.35 4.83 -6.01
C SER A 45 -16.89 4.00 -7.21
N ASP A 46 -17.50 2.84 -7.41
CA ASP A 46 -17.22 1.97 -8.54
C ASP A 46 -15.70 1.75 -8.78
N ASN A 47 -15.22 2.03 -9.97
CA ASN A 47 -13.81 1.83 -10.33
C ASN A 47 -12.85 2.73 -9.56
N GLU A 48 -13.27 3.93 -9.14
CA GLU A 48 -12.46 4.86 -8.36
C GLU A 48 -12.15 4.30 -6.97
N SER A 49 -13.13 3.63 -6.35
CA SER A 49 -13.02 3.11 -4.99
C SER A 49 -12.24 1.80 -4.88
N LEU A 50 -12.20 0.96 -5.91
CA LEU A 50 -11.73 -0.42 -5.84
C LEU A 50 -10.40 -0.59 -5.11
N ARG A 51 -9.38 0.15 -5.54
CA ARG A 51 -8.06 0.08 -4.95
C ARG A 51 -8.03 0.55 -3.50
N TYR A 52 -8.69 1.65 -3.22
CA TYR A 52 -8.69 2.26 -1.89
C TYR A 52 -9.51 1.46 -0.89
N VAL A 53 -10.64 0.89 -1.30
CA VAL A 53 -11.42 -0.08 -0.51
C VAL A 53 -10.57 -1.30 -0.16
N ALA A 54 -9.86 -1.87 -1.13
CA ALA A 54 -8.98 -3.01 -0.91
C ALA A 54 -7.87 -2.68 0.11
N LEU A 55 -7.22 -1.51 -0.03
CA LEU A 55 -6.19 -1.05 0.90
C LEU A 55 -6.74 -0.79 2.31
N MET A 56 -7.93 -0.20 2.43
CA MET A 56 -8.58 0.00 3.72
C MET A 56 -8.88 -1.34 4.41
N ARG A 57 -9.41 -2.33 3.68
CA ARG A 57 -9.64 -3.69 4.22
C ARG A 57 -8.34 -4.36 4.68
N VAL A 58 -7.29 -4.30 3.87
CA VAL A 58 -5.95 -4.82 4.24
C VAL A 58 -5.41 -4.12 5.49
N GLY A 59 -5.66 -2.82 5.62
CA GLY A 59 -5.28 -2.01 6.79
C GLY A 59 -6.23 -2.11 7.98
N ASN A 60 -7.23 -3.03 7.96
CA ASN A 60 -8.27 -3.17 8.97
C ASN A 60 -9.01 -1.86 9.29
N ARG A 61 -9.25 -1.04 8.26
CA ARG A 61 -10.03 0.19 8.39
C ARG A 61 -11.50 -0.08 8.10
N THR A 62 -12.36 0.52 8.88
CA THR A 62 -13.80 0.48 8.65
C THR A 62 -14.18 1.38 7.48
N ILE A 63 -15.06 0.89 6.63
CA ILE A 63 -15.69 1.63 5.53
C ILE A 63 -17.16 1.76 5.92
N ALA A 64 -17.66 2.98 6.03
CA ALA A 64 -19.04 3.24 6.48
C ALA A 64 -20.07 2.71 5.48
N THR A 65 -19.80 2.84 4.19
CA THR A 65 -20.64 2.33 3.12
C THR A 65 -19.82 1.46 2.20
N GLU A 66 -20.17 0.19 2.09
CA GLU A 66 -19.44 -0.78 1.26
C GLU A 66 -19.28 -0.30 -0.18
N GLY A 67 -18.05 -0.35 -0.68
CA GLY A 67 -17.70 0.10 -2.03
C GLY A 67 -17.65 1.61 -2.25
N ARG A 68 -17.86 2.41 -1.22
CA ARG A 68 -17.83 3.89 -1.29
C ARG A 68 -16.90 4.45 -0.23
N ILE A 69 -16.12 5.45 -0.58
CA ILE A 69 -15.21 6.14 0.34
C ILE A 69 -15.48 7.64 0.23
N THR A 70 -15.86 8.25 1.33
CA THR A 70 -15.99 9.71 1.42
C THR A 70 -14.61 10.37 1.49
N GLN A 71 -14.53 11.64 1.15
CA GLN A 71 -13.27 12.40 1.28
C GLN A 71 -12.71 12.35 2.70
N ALA A 72 -13.55 12.44 3.73
CA ALA A 72 -13.12 12.36 5.12
C ALA A 72 -12.47 11.01 5.46
N GLU A 73 -13.11 9.89 5.10
CA GLU A 73 -12.56 8.54 5.29
C GLU A 73 -11.24 8.36 4.53
N PHE A 74 -11.17 8.89 3.30
CA PHE A 74 -9.96 8.86 2.50
C PHE A 74 -8.81 9.62 3.16
N MET A 75 -9.06 10.85 3.63
CA MET A 75 -8.05 11.68 4.28
C MET A 75 -7.52 11.04 5.56
N ASP A 76 -8.41 10.46 6.38
CA ASP A 76 -8.02 9.75 7.61
C ASP A 76 -7.16 8.51 7.31
N ALA A 77 -7.53 7.73 6.30
CA ALA A 77 -6.76 6.56 5.88
C ALA A 77 -5.40 6.95 5.27
N CYS A 78 -5.37 8.01 4.46
CA CYS A 78 -4.14 8.53 3.86
C CYS A 78 -3.14 8.99 4.93
N LYS A 79 -3.57 9.77 5.92
CA LYS A 79 -2.73 10.22 7.05
C LYS A 79 -2.22 9.07 7.91
N ALA A 80 -2.94 7.96 7.93
CA ALA A 80 -2.53 6.73 8.60
C ALA A 80 -1.67 5.81 7.73
N ASP A 81 -1.11 6.31 6.63
CA ASP A 81 -0.26 5.57 5.67
C ASP A 81 -0.89 4.31 5.05
N ILE A 82 -2.23 4.20 5.08
CA ILE A 82 -2.95 3.05 4.50
C ILE A 82 -2.72 2.96 3.00
N TYR A 83 -2.56 4.10 2.33
CA TYR A 83 -2.37 4.20 0.87
C TYR A 83 -0.89 4.33 0.46
N ALA A 84 0.03 4.26 1.42
CA ALA A 84 1.46 4.33 1.14
C ALA A 84 1.85 3.24 0.12
N PRO A 85 2.62 3.60 -0.93
CA PRO A 85 3.05 2.63 -1.91
C PRO A 85 3.97 1.61 -1.24
N ARG A 86 3.58 0.35 -1.27
CA ARG A 86 4.48 -0.75 -0.93
C ARG A 86 5.22 -1.14 -2.20
N LYS A 87 6.52 -1.38 -2.10
CA LYS A 87 7.27 -1.96 -3.21
C LYS A 87 6.68 -3.32 -3.51
N ALA A 88 6.29 -3.56 -4.76
CA ALA A 88 6.06 -4.92 -5.23
C ALA A 88 7.34 -5.71 -4.96
N GLU A 89 7.23 -6.85 -4.29
CA GLU A 89 8.38 -7.73 -4.06
C GLU A 89 8.83 -8.26 -5.42
N GLU A 90 10.03 -7.90 -5.83
CA GLU A 90 10.68 -8.49 -7.00
C GLU A 90 11.13 -9.89 -6.60
N GLY A 91 10.54 -10.92 -7.19
CA GLY A 91 10.95 -12.29 -6.94
C GLY A 91 9.84 -13.33 -7.09
N ALA A 92 10.16 -14.54 -6.70
CA ALA A 92 9.19 -15.62 -6.65
C ALA A 92 8.36 -15.52 -5.35
N PRO A 93 7.06 -15.84 -5.38
CA PRO A 93 6.23 -15.87 -4.18
C PRO A 93 6.75 -16.91 -3.19
N LEU A 94 6.71 -16.60 -1.90
CA LEU A 94 7.23 -17.45 -0.84
C LEU A 94 6.26 -18.59 -0.52
N LYS A 95 6.78 -19.82 -0.46
CA LYS A 95 6.01 -21.00 -0.04
C LYS A 95 5.82 -21.00 1.48
N GLY A 96 4.62 -21.34 1.94
CA GLY A 96 4.32 -21.46 3.36
C GLY A 96 2.82 -21.52 3.66
N ALA A 97 2.49 -21.87 4.91
CA ALA A 97 1.09 -21.92 5.36
C ALA A 97 0.43 -20.54 5.24
N ASN A 98 -0.54 -20.42 4.37
CA ASN A 98 -1.24 -19.17 4.07
C ASN A 98 -2.64 -19.18 4.69
N SER A 99 -2.86 -18.30 5.66
CA SER A 99 -4.14 -18.15 6.38
C SER A 99 -5.11 -17.18 5.70
N PHE A 100 -4.68 -16.49 4.64
CA PHE A 100 -5.59 -15.59 3.92
C PHE A 100 -6.75 -16.35 3.29
N THR A 101 -7.93 -15.75 3.36
CA THR A 101 -9.07 -16.13 2.54
C THR A 101 -8.85 -15.64 1.10
N GLU A 102 -9.64 -16.17 0.15
CA GLU A 102 -9.61 -15.69 -1.24
C GLU A 102 -9.87 -14.17 -1.33
N GLY A 103 -10.88 -13.67 -0.58
CA GLY A 103 -11.19 -12.24 -0.55
C GLY A 103 -10.01 -11.39 -0.06
N GLN A 104 -9.35 -11.81 1.02
CA GLN A 104 -8.16 -11.11 1.55
C GLN A 104 -6.99 -11.12 0.57
N ALA A 105 -6.77 -12.24 -0.13
CA ALA A 105 -5.75 -12.33 -1.17
C ALA A 105 -6.08 -11.44 -2.37
N LYS A 106 -7.36 -11.39 -2.77
CA LYS A 106 -7.86 -10.48 -3.81
C LYS A 106 -7.64 -9.02 -3.44
N ASP A 107 -8.00 -8.61 -2.22
CA ASP A 107 -7.80 -7.24 -1.74
C ASP A 107 -6.31 -6.85 -1.75
N ARG A 108 -5.41 -7.80 -1.42
CA ARG A 108 -3.96 -7.57 -1.50
C ARG A 108 -3.49 -7.42 -2.95
N ALA A 109 -3.97 -8.24 -3.86
CA ALA A 109 -3.62 -8.13 -5.28
C ALA A 109 -4.02 -6.75 -5.84
N ILE A 110 -5.23 -6.28 -5.54
CA ILE A 110 -5.72 -4.97 -5.98
C ILE A 110 -4.98 -3.84 -5.26
N GLY A 111 -4.92 -3.88 -3.92
CA GLY A 111 -4.37 -2.80 -3.11
C GLY A 111 -2.86 -2.63 -3.25
N HIS A 112 -2.12 -3.71 -3.10
CA HIS A 112 -0.65 -3.69 -3.09
C HIS A 112 -0.02 -4.09 -4.43
N GLY A 113 -0.65 -5.02 -5.16
CA GLY A 113 -0.15 -5.46 -6.47
C GLY A 113 -0.45 -4.49 -7.60
N GLY A 114 -1.34 -3.53 -7.39
CA GLY A 114 -1.78 -2.60 -8.43
C GLY A 114 -2.54 -3.28 -9.56
N VAL A 115 -3.24 -4.37 -9.24
CA VAL A 115 -4.08 -5.11 -10.18
C VAL A 115 -5.44 -4.42 -10.25
N ASP A 116 -5.93 -4.16 -11.47
CA ASP A 116 -7.20 -3.47 -11.67
C ASP A 116 -8.41 -4.40 -11.41
N ALA A 117 -8.29 -5.66 -11.83
CA ALA A 117 -9.29 -6.69 -11.63
C ALA A 117 -8.65 -8.06 -11.45
N VAL A 118 -9.26 -8.90 -10.61
CA VAL A 118 -8.88 -10.30 -10.38
C VAL A 118 -10.01 -11.19 -10.87
N ALA A 119 -9.72 -12.08 -11.82
CA ALA A 119 -10.70 -13.00 -12.39
C ALA A 119 -10.83 -14.27 -11.52
N ASP A 120 -9.74 -15.00 -11.36
CA ASP A 120 -9.67 -16.24 -10.60
C ASP A 120 -8.51 -16.18 -9.62
N LEU A 121 -8.72 -16.70 -8.40
CA LEU A 121 -7.66 -16.81 -7.41
C LEU A 121 -7.87 -18.10 -6.61
N LYS A 122 -6.93 -19.05 -6.75
CA LYS A 122 -6.97 -20.34 -6.05
C LYS A 122 -5.67 -20.56 -5.28
N LYS A 123 -5.79 -21.11 -4.07
CA LYS A 123 -4.64 -21.46 -3.26
C LYS A 123 -4.09 -22.80 -3.71
N ASP A 124 -2.79 -22.85 -4.02
CA ASP A 124 -2.07 -24.05 -4.38
C ASP A 124 -1.53 -24.82 -3.14
N ASP A 125 -0.90 -25.97 -3.38
CA ASP A 125 -0.34 -26.81 -2.31
C ASP A 125 0.86 -26.18 -1.61
N ASP A 126 1.50 -25.18 -2.23
CA ASP A 126 2.57 -24.38 -1.64
C ASP A 126 2.06 -23.24 -0.74
N GLY A 127 0.73 -23.11 -0.61
CA GLY A 127 0.08 -22.03 0.14
C GLY A 127 0.10 -20.68 -0.57
N ILE A 128 0.27 -20.66 -1.89
CA ILE A 128 0.28 -19.45 -2.69
C ILE A 128 -1.08 -19.30 -3.37
N TRP A 129 -1.71 -18.13 -3.23
CA TRP A 129 -2.88 -17.79 -4.02
C TRP A 129 -2.45 -17.40 -5.43
N ARG A 130 -2.83 -18.20 -6.43
CA ARG A 130 -2.52 -17.97 -7.84
C ARG A 130 -3.77 -17.71 -8.64
N GLY A 131 -3.66 -16.84 -9.62
CA GLY A 131 -4.76 -16.53 -10.50
C GLY A 131 -4.36 -15.61 -11.62
N THR A 132 -5.37 -15.02 -12.24
CA THR A 132 -5.23 -14.10 -13.37
C THR A 132 -6.00 -12.81 -13.10
N GLY A 133 -5.62 -11.77 -13.81
CA GLY A 133 -6.28 -10.48 -13.70
C GLY A 133 -5.80 -9.50 -14.76
N THR A 134 -6.09 -8.24 -14.55
CA THR A 134 -5.62 -7.15 -15.41
C THR A 134 -4.82 -6.14 -14.61
N GLN A 135 -3.77 -5.60 -15.20
CA GLN A 135 -2.96 -4.52 -14.65
C GLN A 135 -2.67 -3.50 -15.76
N ALA A 136 -3.09 -2.25 -15.58
CA ALA A 136 -3.05 -1.22 -16.61
C ALA A 136 -3.69 -1.69 -17.94
N GLY A 137 -4.84 -2.38 -17.84
CA GLY A 137 -5.58 -2.92 -18.98
C GLY A 137 -4.94 -4.12 -19.69
N LYS A 138 -3.82 -4.66 -19.16
CA LYS A 138 -3.13 -5.83 -19.73
C LYS A 138 -3.35 -7.07 -18.86
N PRO A 139 -3.46 -8.27 -19.47
CA PRO A 139 -3.60 -9.51 -18.73
C PRO A 139 -2.31 -9.83 -17.96
N VAL A 140 -2.47 -10.24 -16.71
CA VAL A 140 -1.37 -10.64 -15.83
C VAL A 140 -1.70 -11.93 -15.08
N GLU A 141 -0.66 -12.71 -14.78
CA GLU A 141 -0.69 -13.73 -13.74
C GLU A 141 -0.46 -13.08 -12.39
N ILE A 142 -1.12 -13.59 -11.35
CA ILE A 142 -1.07 -13.05 -10.00
C ILE A 142 -0.65 -14.17 -9.06
N ALA A 143 0.25 -13.84 -8.12
CA ALA A 143 0.57 -14.71 -7.00
C ALA A 143 0.58 -13.89 -5.71
N VAL A 144 -0.12 -14.38 -4.66
CA VAL A 144 -0.11 -13.76 -3.32
C VAL A 144 0.36 -14.81 -2.31
N ASP A 145 1.47 -14.53 -1.65
CA ASP A 145 2.08 -15.46 -0.71
C ASP A 145 1.53 -15.31 0.72
N TYR A 146 1.99 -16.18 1.65
CA TYR A 146 1.53 -16.20 3.03
C TYR A 146 1.88 -14.94 3.84
N LYS A 147 2.86 -14.16 3.40
CA LYS A 147 3.19 -12.84 3.99
C LYS A 147 2.33 -11.72 3.40
N GLY A 148 1.59 -12.01 2.33
CA GLY A 148 0.79 -11.03 1.60
C GLY A 148 1.58 -10.24 0.56
N ASN A 149 2.77 -10.73 0.17
CA ASN A 149 3.49 -10.18 -0.98
C ASN A 149 2.74 -10.53 -2.26
N VAL A 150 2.68 -9.59 -3.17
CA VAL A 150 2.00 -9.76 -4.46
C VAL A 150 3.04 -9.71 -5.57
N VAL A 151 3.08 -10.78 -6.34
CA VAL A 151 3.92 -10.88 -7.55
C VAL A 151 2.98 -10.92 -8.75
N THR A 152 3.22 -10.04 -9.73
CA THR A 152 2.49 -10.04 -11.01
C THR A 152 3.45 -10.32 -12.15
N LYS A 153 2.99 -11.07 -13.16
CA LYS A 153 3.74 -11.39 -14.37
C LYS A 153 2.84 -11.18 -15.58
N ALA A 154 3.34 -10.48 -16.61
CA ALA A 154 2.61 -10.34 -17.86
C ALA A 154 2.34 -11.72 -18.47
N GLN A 155 1.10 -11.94 -18.91
CA GLN A 155 0.79 -13.12 -19.73
C GLN A 155 1.38 -12.90 -21.13
N GLN A 156 2.11 -13.89 -21.61
CA GLN A 156 2.67 -13.92 -22.96
C GLN A 156 1.64 -14.43 -23.98
#